data_758c3a40b2bc74bd5ff017e6b3402c7e
#
_entry.id   758c3a40b2bc74bd5ff017e6b3402c7e
#
_cell.length_a   1.000
_cell.length_b   1.000
_cell.length_c   1.000
_cell.angle_alpha   90.00
_cell.angle_beta   90.00
_cell.angle_gamma   90.00
#
_symmetry.space_group_name_H-M   'P 1'
#
loop_
_entity.id
_entity.type
_entity.pdbx_description
1 polymer ?
#
loop_
_entity_poly.entity_id
_entity_poly.type
_entity_poly.pdbx_seq_one_letter_code
_entity_poly.pdbx_strand_id
1 'polypeptide(L)'
;LAPIRGALIDDVAMGRLIKGQRGRCWLGVTREVVSVRPYPRLASLWQMVARSAYTQLRYSTVVLAGTLLGLLFLYALPPAGAITGLAGVLAGGDEAAAVTLGAGLAGWALMSLSYLPMLRLYRLSPLRAPGLPLIALLYAAMTADSARRHYAGRGAEWRGRTNLR
;
A
#
# COMPACT_ATOMS: atom_id res chain seq x y z
N LEU A 1 -0.92 19.91 -21.95
CA LEU A 1 -1.11 18.46 -21.72
C LEU A 1 -0.24 17.57 -22.62
N ALA A 2 0.33 18.11 -23.73
CA ALA A 2 1.19 17.34 -24.64
C ALA A 2 2.37 16.61 -23.95
N PRO A 3 3.10 17.21 -22.98
CA PRO A 3 4.23 16.56 -22.33
C PRO A 3 3.89 15.31 -21.50
N ILE A 4 2.62 15.13 -21.10
CA ILE A 4 2.18 13.99 -20.27
C ILE A 4 1.30 12.99 -21.02
N ARG A 5 1.09 13.17 -22.33
CA ARG A 5 0.19 12.31 -23.14
C ARG A 5 0.53 10.81 -23.08
N GLY A 6 1.79 10.44 -22.86
CA GLY A 6 2.26 9.07 -22.76
C GLY A 6 2.45 8.55 -21.34
N ALA A 7 2.10 9.35 -20.32
CA ALA A 7 2.28 8.94 -18.94
C ALA A 7 1.22 7.91 -18.54
N LEU A 8 1.66 6.78 -17.99
CA LEU A 8 0.76 5.74 -17.45
C LEU A 8 0.00 6.24 -16.22
N ILE A 9 0.64 7.13 -15.45
CA ILE A 9 0.13 7.74 -14.22
C ILE A 9 0.14 9.26 -14.45
N ASP A 10 -0.92 9.75 -15.05
CA ASP A 10 -1.07 11.12 -15.56
C ASP A 10 -1.14 12.16 -14.43
N ASP A 11 -1.76 11.85 -13.30
CA ASP A 11 -1.85 12.72 -12.13
C ASP A 11 -0.46 12.99 -11.51
N VAL A 12 0.36 11.95 -11.34
CA VAL A 12 1.74 12.09 -10.85
C VAL A 12 2.61 12.86 -11.86
N ALA A 13 2.45 12.59 -13.15
CA ALA A 13 3.17 13.29 -14.21
C ALA A 13 2.79 14.79 -14.25
N MET A 14 1.52 15.09 -14.07
CA MET A 14 1.02 16.48 -13.98
C MET A 14 1.59 17.18 -12.74
N GLY A 15 1.56 16.53 -11.57
CA GLY A 15 2.13 17.10 -10.36
C GLY A 15 3.63 17.42 -10.50
N ARG A 16 4.39 16.53 -11.15
CA ARG A 16 5.81 16.77 -11.45
C ARG A 16 6.02 17.93 -12.43
N LEU A 17 5.19 18.04 -13.46
CA LEU A 17 5.26 19.13 -14.42
C LEU A 17 5.02 20.49 -13.75
N ILE A 18 3.96 20.59 -12.92
CA ILE A 18 3.64 21.82 -12.18
C ILE A 18 4.78 22.20 -11.23
N LYS A 19 5.32 21.22 -10.47
CA LYS A 19 6.46 21.46 -9.57
C LYS A 19 7.73 21.87 -10.31
N GLY A 20 8.00 21.25 -11.46
CA GLY A 20 9.14 21.61 -12.33
C GLY A 20 9.08 23.07 -12.82
N GLN A 21 7.89 23.62 -12.96
CA GLN A 21 7.65 25.03 -13.30
C GLN A 21 7.53 25.93 -12.05
N ARG A 22 8.00 25.47 -10.88
CA ARG A 22 7.90 26.18 -9.58
C ARG A 22 6.45 26.42 -9.13
N GLY A 23 5.49 25.69 -9.69
CA GLY A 23 4.09 25.75 -9.26
C GLY A 23 3.87 25.07 -7.91
N ARG A 24 2.79 25.47 -7.23
CA ARG A 24 2.39 24.88 -5.94
C ARG A 24 1.32 23.82 -6.19
N CYS A 25 1.53 22.60 -5.65
CA CYS A 25 0.54 21.53 -5.63
C CYS A 25 0.05 21.33 -4.19
N TRP A 26 -1.25 21.13 -4.05
CA TRP A 26 -1.88 20.71 -2.80
C TRP A 26 -2.57 19.37 -3.03
N LEU A 27 -2.41 18.46 -2.09
CA LEU A 27 -3.07 17.15 -2.08
C LEU A 27 -3.87 17.02 -0.79
N GLY A 28 -5.15 16.76 -0.91
CA GLY A 28 -6.02 16.58 0.24
C GLY A 28 -7.01 15.46 0.02
N VAL A 29 -7.63 15.01 1.11
CA VAL A 29 -8.71 14.04 1.09
C VAL A 29 -10.05 14.77 1.15
N THR A 30 -11.03 14.29 0.36
CA THR A 30 -12.39 14.84 0.33
C THR A 30 -13.42 13.73 0.19
N ARG A 31 -14.66 14.00 0.59
CA ARG A 31 -15.82 13.15 0.34
C ARG A 31 -16.72 13.65 -0.78
N GLU A 32 -16.41 14.85 -1.30
CA GLU A 32 -17.21 15.49 -2.35
C GLU A 32 -16.88 14.94 -3.74
N VAL A 33 -15.69 14.35 -3.89
CA VAL A 33 -15.28 13.71 -5.15
C VAL A 33 -15.43 12.20 -5.03
N VAL A 34 -16.29 11.64 -5.86
CA VAL A 34 -16.60 10.20 -5.88
C VAL A 34 -16.13 9.60 -7.20
N SER A 35 -15.47 8.44 -7.13
CA SER A 35 -15.08 7.71 -8.32
C SER A 35 -16.31 7.18 -9.06
N VAL A 36 -16.47 7.55 -10.32
CA VAL A 36 -17.53 7.02 -11.19
C VAL A 36 -17.27 5.58 -11.65
N ARG A 37 -16.07 5.06 -11.43
CA ARG A 37 -15.70 3.69 -11.79
C ARG A 37 -15.58 2.83 -10.53
N PRO A 38 -16.58 1.99 -10.24
CA PRO A 38 -16.51 1.10 -9.09
C PRO A 38 -15.50 -0.04 -9.30
N TYR A 39 -14.90 -0.50 -8.21
CA TYR A 39 -14.07 -1.71 -8.16
C TYR A 39 -14.76 -2.75 -7.26
N PRO A 40 -15.82 -3.42 -7.72
CA PRO A 40 -16.68 -4.26 -6.86
C PRO A 40 -16.01 -5.57 -6.43
N ARG A 41 -14.91 -5.96 -7.09
CA ARG A 41 -14.20 -7.21 -6.81
C ARG A 41 -12.73 -6.94 -6.50
N LEU A 42 -12.16 -7.74 -5.58
CA LEU A 42 -10.74 -7.70 -5.26
C LEU A 42 -9.86 -7.86 -6.52
N ALA A 43 -10.28 -8.71 -7.47
CA ALA A 43 -9.55 -8.89 -8.72
C ALA A 43 -9.44 -7.61 -9.55
N SER A 44 -10.49 -6.78 -9.59
CA SER A 44 -10.46 -5.51 -10.33
C SER A 44 -9.57 -4.47 -9.64
N LEU A 45 -9.58 -4.44 -8.31
CA LEU A 45 -8.67 -3.62 -7.51
C LEU A 45 -7.22 -4.10 -7.71
N TRP A 46 -6.99 -5.42 -7.65
CA TRP A 46 -5.68 -6.03 -7.89
C TRP A 46 -5.11 -5.61 -9.25
N GLN A 47 -5.90 -5.75 -10.31
CA GLN A 47 -5.46 -5.35 -11.65
C GLN A 47 -5.14 -3.86 -11.74
N MET A 48 -5.91 -3.01 -11.06
CA MET A 48 -5.67 -1.56 -11.03
C MET A 48 -4.34 -1.24 -10.36
N VAL A 49 -4.06 -1.81 -9.17
CA VAL A 49 -2.81 -1.60 -8.44
C VAL A 49 -1.63 -2.23 -9.18
N ALA A 50 -1.75 -3.51 -9.59
CA ALA A 50 -0.68 -4.24 -10.27
C ALA A 50 -0.26 -3.62 -11.61
N ARG A 51 -1.13 -2.82 -12.24
CA ARG A 51 -0.79 -2.10 -13.47
C ARG A 51 0.18 -0.94 -13.21
N SER A 52 0.07 -0.24 -12.08
CA SER A 52 0.76 1.03 -11.85
C SER A 52 1.82 0.99 -10.75
N ALA A 53 1.78 0.01 -9.83
CA ALA A 53 2.63 0.01 -8.66
C ALA A 53 4.13 0.00 -8.99
N TYR A 54 4.58 -0.86 -9.91
CA TYR A 54 6.00 -0.91 -10.28
C TYR A 54 6.47 0.31 -11.09
N THR A 55 5.57 0.92 -11.85
CA THR A 55 5.84 2.21 -12.52
C THR A 55 6.08 3.34 -11.51
N GLN A 56 5.35 3.37 -10.41
CA GLN A 56 5.56 4.33 -9.32
C GLN A 56 6.96 4.17 -8.69
N LEU A 57 7.46 2.94 -8.63
CA LEU A 57 8.80 2.61 -8.14
C LEU A 57 9.89 2.83 -9.21
N ARG A 58 9.56 3.50 -10.33
CA ARG A 58 10.49 3.81 -11.44
C ARG A 58 11.14 2.55 -12.02
N TYR A 59 10.46 1.43 -11.99
CA TYR A 59 10.97 0.12 -12.40
C TYR A 59 12.27 -0.30 -11.69
N SER A 60 12.56 0.26 -10.51
CA SER A 60 13.73 -0.04 -9.71
C SER A 60 13.49 -1.24 -8.81
N THR A 61 14.27 -2.30 -9.01
CA THR A 61 14.24 -3.51 -8.17
C THR A 61 14.66 -3.23 -6.73
N VAL A 62 15.63 -2.31 -6.55
CA VAL A 62 16.10 -1.91 -5.21
C VAL A 62 15.00 -1.19 -4.45
N VAL A 63 14.31 -0.23 -5.11
CA VAL A 63 13.18 0.47 -4.50
C VAL A 63 12.02 -0.49 -4.23
N LEU A 64 11.76 -1.45 -5.12
CA LEU A 64 10.77 -2.51 -4.91
C LEU A 64 11.11 -3.33 -3.66
N ALA A 65 12.33 -3.85 -3.57
CA ALA A 65 12.77 -4.64 -2.42
C ALA A 65 12.64 -3.84 -1.11
N GLY A 66 13.12 -2.60 -1.09
CA GLY A 66 12.99 -1.70 0.06
C GLY A 66 11.52 -1.45 0.44
N THR A 67 10.63 -1.26 -0.54
CA THR A 67 9.20 -1.08 -0.31
C THR A 67 8.56 -2.33 0.29
N LEU A 68 8.83 -3.51 -0.27
CA LEU A 68 8.27 -4.77 0.23
C LEU A 68 8.79 -5.09 1.63
N LEU A 69 10.10 -4.95 1.87
CA LEU A 69 10.69 -5.14 3.20
C LEU A 69 10.14 -4.14 4.21
N GLY A 70 9.99 -2.87 3.82
CA GLY A 70 9.40 -1.84 4.67
C GLY A 70 7.95 -2.15 5.04
N LEU A 71 7.13 -2.60 4.09
CA LEU A 71 5.74 -3.01 4.36
C LEU A 71 5.69 -4.22 5.30
N LEU A 72 6.53 -5.23 5.09
CA LEU A 72 6.61 -6.40 5.97
C LEU A 72 7.05 -5.99 7.38
N PHE A 73 8.11 -5.20 7.50
CA PHE A 73 8.61 -4.75 8.79
C PHE A 73 7.57 -3.91 9.55
N LEU A 74 6.96 -2.94 8.90
CA LEU A 74 6.01 -2.03 9.56
C LEU A 74 4.68 -2.69 9.90
N TYR A 75 4.16 -3.57 9.03
CA TYR A 75 2.80 -4.08 9.16
C TYR A 75 2.68 -5.55 9.56
N ALA A 76 3.68 -6.39 9.28
CA ALA A 76 3.63 -7.80 9.67
C ALA A 76 4.31 -8.06 11.01
N LEU A 77 5.39 -7.35 11.32
CA LEU A 77 6.18 -7.59 12.53
C LEU A 77 5.40 -7.34 13.84
N PRO A 78 4.64 -6.23 14.01
CA PRO A 78 3.90 -6.00 15.25
C PRO A 78 2.85 -7.08 15.56
N PRO A 79 1.94 -7.47 14.64
CA PRO A 79 1.00 -8.56 14.92
C PRO A 79 1.70 -9.91 15.08
N ALA A 80 2.78 -10.19 14.36
CA ALA A 80 3.57 -11.39 14.56
C ALA A 80 4.20 -11.43 15.96
N GLY A 81 4.78 -10.32 16.41
CA GLY A 81 5.30 -10.19 17.76
C GLY A 81 4.23 -10.36 18.85
N ALA A 82 3.03 -9.82 18.62
CA ALA A 82 1.90 -10.03 19.54
C ALA A 82 1.50 -11.50 19.61
N ILE A 83 1.41 -12.21 18.48
CA ILE A 83 1.03 -13.61 18.42
C ILE A 83 2.11 -14.51 19.04
N THR A 84 3.37 -14.33 18.65
CA THR A 84 4.49 -15.16 19.17
C THR A 84 4.76 -14.88 20.65
N GLY A 85 4.67 -13.60 21.06
CA GLY A 85 4.82 -13.24 22.47
C GLY A 85 3.69 -13.82 23.33
N LEU A 86 2.44 -13.80 22.85
CA LEU A 86 1.31 -14.44 23.52
C LEU A 86 1.52 -15.95 23.65
N ALA A 87 1.92 -16.61 22.57
CA ALA A 87 2.20 -18.05 22.59
C ALA A 87 3.34 -18.38 23.58
N GLY A 88 4.39 -17.57 23.65
CA GLY A 88 5.48 -17.70 24.61
C GLY A 88 5.01 -17.58 26.06
N VAL A 89 4.24 -16.53 26.38
CA VAL A 89 3.67 -16.34 27.73
C VAL A 89 2.78 -17.51 28.15
N LEU A 90 1.90 -17.98 27.26
CA LEU A 90 1.02 -19.12 27.53
C LEU A 90 1.78 -20.44 27.73
N ALA A 91 2.96 -20.58 27.14
CA ALA A 91 3.84 -21.73 27.31
C ALA A 91 4.72 -21.66 28.59
N GLY A 92 4.47 -20.67 29.46
CA GLY A 92 5.28 -20.46 30.67
C GLY A 92 6.62 -19.76 30.39
N GLY A 93 6.70 -19.00 29.28
CA GLY A 93 7.90 -18.27 28.87
C GLY A 93 8.30 -17.15 29.84
N ASP A 94 9.50 -16.67 29.63
CA ASP A 94 10.18 -15.67 30.45
C ASP A 94 9.76 -14.22 30.17
N GLU A 95 10.48 -13.29 30.78
CA GLU A 95 10.29 -11.83 30.59
C GLU A 95 10.39 -11.41 29.11
N ALA A 96 11.22 -12.08 28.31
CA ALA A 96 11.37 -11.76 26.89
C ALA A 96 10.07 -12.05 26.11
N ALA A 97 9.33 -13.10 26.47
CA ALA A 97 8.02 -13.37 25.86
C ALA A 97 7.01 -12.26 26.21
N ALA A 98 7.00 -11.81 27.46
CA ALA A 98 6.11 -10.71 27.88
C ALA A 98 6.46 -9.38 27.20
N VAL A 99 7.75 -9.05 27.08
CA VAL A 99 8.22 -7.84 26.37
C VAL A 99 7.84 -7.92 24.87
N THR A 100 8.02 -9.07 24.24
CA THR A 100 7.67 -9.29 22.83
C THR A 100 6.16 -9.11 22.61
N LEU A 101 5.32 -9.66 23.50
CA LEU A 101 3.88 -9.44 23.48
C LEU A 101 3.52 -7.97 23.63
N GLY A 102 4.07 -7.31 24.64
CA GLY A 102 3.80 -5.89 24.92
C GLY A 102 4.19 -4.99 23.75
N ALA A 103 5.40 -5.16 23.19
CA ALA A 103 5.89 -4.40 22.06
C ALA A 103 5.04 -4.67 20.79
N GLY A 104 4.68 -5.93 20.54
CA GLY A 104 3.83 -6.33 19.41
C GLY A 104 2.44 -5.71 19.50
N LEU A 105 1.78 -5.79 20.67
CA LEU A 105 0.47 -5.19 20.92
C LEU A 105 0.52 -3.66 20.81
N ALA A 106 1.53 -3.02 21.36
CA ALA A 106 1.68 -1.58 21.29
C ALA A 106 1.85 -1.10 19.84
N GLY A 107 2.72 -1.76 19.06
CA GLY A 107 2.92 -1.45 17.65
C GLY A 107 1.65 -1.67 16.83
N TRP A 108 0.93 -2.78 17.06
CA TRP A 108 -0.35 -3.08 16.38
C TRP A 108 -1.44 -2.09 16.76
N ALA A 109 -1.51 -1.68 18.01
CA ALA A 109 -2.45 -0.66 18.48
C ALA A 109 -2.16 0.70 17.84
N LEU A 110 -0.89 1.14 17.81
CA LEU A 110 -0.49 2.41 17.20
C LEU A 110 -0.85 2.48 15.72
N MET A 111 -0.58 1.42 14.95
CA MET A 111 -0.96 1.40 13.53
C MET A 111 -2.48 1.38 13.35
N SER A 112 -3.22 0.67 14.22
CA SER A 112 -4.68 0.66 14.18
C SER A 112 -5.25 2.04 14.48
N LEU A 113 -4.74 2.72 15.50
CA LEU A 113 -5.12 4.08 15.85
C LEU A 113 -4.83 5.08 14.73
N SER A 114 -3.68 4.97 14.07
CA SER A 114 -3.32 5.82 12.94
C SER A 114 -4.26 5.68 11.74
N TYR A 115 -4.94 4.54 11.62
CA TYR A 115 -5.90 4.28 10.54
C TYR A 115 -7.32 4.79 10.84
N LEU A 116 -7.66 5.02 12.11
CA LEU A 116 -9.01 5.47 12.51
C LEU A 116 -9.47 6.77 11.82
N PRO A 117 -8.66 7.82 11.64
CA PRO A 117 -9.10 9.03 10.96
C PRO A 117 -9.58 8.74 9.53
N MET A 118 -8.91 7.84 8.81
CA MET A 118 -9.30 7.44 7.46
C MET A 118 -10.62 6.66 7.45
N LEU A 119 -10.79 5.71 8.38
CA LEU A 119 -12.06 4.97 8.52
C LEU A 119 -13.23 5.92 8.84
N ARG A 120 -13.02 6.88 9.73
CA ARG A 120 -14.03 7.91 10.06
C ARG A 120 -14.36 8.79 8.87
N LEU A 121 -13.35 9.21 8.11
CA LEU A 121 -13.54 10.00 6.90
C LEU A 121 -14.47 9.29 5.90
N TYR A 122 -14.26 8.00 5.69
CA TYR A 122 -15.07 7.19 4.77
C TYR A 122 -16.31 6.55 5.41
N ARG A 123 -16.65 6.90 6.67
CA ARG A 123 -17.79 6.35 7.43
C ARG A 123 -17.76 4.82 7.54
N LEU A 124 -16.57 4.25 7.63
CA LEU A 124 -16.38 2.82 7.82
C LEU A 124 -16.28 2.48 9.31
N SER A 125 -16.65 1.25 9.66
CA SER A 125 -16.59 0.77 11.04
C SER A 125 -15.13 0.82 11.58
N PRO A 126 -14.91 1.40 12.78
CA PRO A 126 -13.62 1.39 13.46
C PRO A 126 -13.07 -0.02 13.73
N LEU A 127 -13.93 -1.04 13.81
CA LEU A 127 -13.54 -2.44 13.99
C LEU A 127 -12.67 -2.98 12.85
N ARG A 128 -12.57 -2.27 11.74
CA ARG A 128 -11.67 -2.59 10.63
C ARG A 128 -10.22 -2.15 10.88
N ALA A 129 -9.97 -1.31 11.88
CA ALA A 129 -8.63 -0.76 12.13
C ALA A 129 -7.56 -1.84 12.40
N PRO A 130 -7.81 -2.88 13.22
CA PRO A 130 -6.85 -3.96 13.43
C PRO A 130 -6.52 -4.77 12.15
N GLY A 131 -7.35 -4.68 11.12
CA GLY A 131 -7.14 -5.34 9.83
C GLY A 131 -6.13 -4.65 8.91
N LEU A 132 -5.58 -3.50 9.29
CA LEU A 132 -4.61 -2.76 8.47
C LEU A 132 -3.41 -3.61 8.03
N PRO A 133 -2.82 -4.50 8.85
CA PRO A 133 -1.74 -5.39 8.41
C PRO A 133 -2.12 -6.25 7.19
N LEU A 134 -3.32 -6.81 7.17
CA LEU A 134 -3.79 -7.62 6.04
C LEU A 134 -3.92 -6.79 4.76
N ILE A 135 -4.40 -5.56 4.87
CA ILE A 135 -4.49 -4.62 3.75
C ILE A 135 -3.09 -4.31 3.21
N ALA A 136 -2.12 -4.06 4.09
CA ALA A 136 -0.74 -3.77 3.71
C ALA A 136 -0.06 -4.98 3.03
N LEU A 137 -0.30 -6.20 3.52
CA LEU A 137 0.22 -7.42 2.89
C LEU A 137 -0.40 -7.68 1.52
N LEU A 138 -1.72 -7.43 1.36
CA LEU A 138 -2.37 -7.49 0.05
C LEU A 138 -1.76 -6.47 -0.92
N TYR A 139 -1.51 -5.25 -0.45
CA TYR A 139 -0.87 -4.22 -1.27
C TYR A 139 0.57 -4.59 -1.64
N ALA A 140 1.33 -5.17 -0.72
CA ALA A 140 2.66 -5.71 -1.01
C ALA A 140 2.62 -6.80 -2.09
N ALA A 141 1.67 -7.73 -1.99
CA ALA A 141 1.48 -8.80 -2.98
C ALA A 141 1.09 -8.22 -4.37
N MET A 142 0.19 -7.24 -4.42
CA MET A 142 -0.17 -6.53 -5.67
C MET A 142 1.04 -5.82 -6.28
N THR A 143 1.89 -5.21 -5.43
CA THR A 143 3.11 -4.51 -5.86
C THR A 143 4.15 -5.49 -6.42
N ALA A 144 4.34 -6.63 -5.76
CA ALA A 144 5.21 -7.70 -6.25
C ALA A 144 4.69 -8.28 -7.58
N ASP A 145 3.36 -8.50 -7.70
CA ASP A 145 2.75 -8.97 -8.95
C ASP A 145 2.90 -7.95 -10.09
N SER A 146 2.87 -6.65 -9.78
CA SER A 146 3.14 -5.58 -10.75
C SER A 146 4.53 -5.73 -11.38
N ALA A 147 5.55 -5.95 -10.55
CA ALA A 147 6.92 -6.18 -11.02
C ALA A 147 7.03 -7.50 -11.80
N ARG A 148 6.42 -8.58 -11.30
CA ARG A 148 6.40 -9.88 -11.99
C ARG A 148 5.81 -9.77 -13.39
N ARG A 149 4.70 -9.05 -13.55
CA ARG A 149 4.06 -8.81 -14.85
C ARG A 149 4.95 -8.01 -15.79
N HIS A 150 5.67 -7.01 -15.27
CA HIS A 150 6.63 -6.24 -16.05
C HIS A 150 7.74 -7.13 -16.62
N TYR A 151 8.39 -7.96 -15.78
CA TYR A 151 9.43 -8.89 -16.22
C TYR A 151 8.93 -10.02 -17.13
N ALA A 152 7.65 -10.39 -17.01
CA ALA A 152 7.01 -11.37 -17.89
C ALA A 152 6.57 -10.78 -19.25
N GLY A 153 6.95 -9.52 -19.57
CA GLY A 153 6.54 -8.86 -20.81
C GLY A 153 5.04 -8.52 -20.90
N ARG A 154 4.30 -8.74 -19.81
CA ARG A 154 2.87 -8.40 -19.67
C ARG A 154 2.70 -7.05 -18.97
N GLY A 155 3.58 -6.09 -19.27
CA GLY A 155 3.57 -4.75 -18.70
C GLY A 155 2.22 -4.05 -18.88
N ALA A 156 2.10 -2.84 -18.34
CA ALA A 156 0.87 -2.07 -18.23
C ALA A 156 -0.01 -2.10 -19.49
N GLU A 157 -0.94 -3.05 -19.56
CA GLU A 157 -1.98 -3.06 -20.58
C GLU A 157 -3.07 -2.05 -20.23
N TRP A 158 -3.29 -1.09 -21.11
CA TRP A 158 -4.40 -0.17 -21.05
C TRP A 158 -5.29 -0.36 -22.27
N ARG A 159 -6.51 -0.88 -22.10
CA ARG A 159 -7.49 -1.11 -23.19
C ARG A 159 -6.88 -1.82 -24.40
N GLY A 160 -6.11 -2.89 -24.19
CA GLY A 160 -5.48 -3.66 -25.28
C GLY A 160 -4.24 -3.01 -25.89
N ARG A 161 -3.72 -1.93 -25.31
CA ARG A 161 -2.43 -1.32 -25.72
C ARG A 161 -1.41 -1.58 -24.64
N THR A 162 -0.34 -2.26 -25.03
CA THR A 162 0.83 -2.51 -24.15
C THR A 162 1.80 -1.35 -24.33
N ASN A 163 2.02 -0.54 -23.29
CA ASN A 163 3.10 0.44 -23.28
C ASN A 163 4.39 -0.26 -22.81
N LEU A 164 5.09 -0.89 -23.75
CA LEU A 164 6.45 -1.33 -23.58
C LEU A 164 7.36 -0.14 -23.92
N ARG A 165 7.81 0.60 -22.91
CA ARG A 165 8.98 1.48 -22.97
C ARG A 165 9.78 1.33 -21.70
#